data_ac3b47fb0ea934c4e9d207fbe492e29d
#
_entry.id   ac3b47fb0ea934c4e9d207fbe492e29d
#
_cell.length_a   1.000
_cell.length_b   1.000
_cell.length_c   1.000
_cell.angle_alpha   90.00
_cell.angle_beta   90.00
_cell.angle_gamma   90.00
#
_symmetry.space_group_name_H-M   'P 1'
#
loop_
_entity.id
_entity.type
_entity.pdbx_description
1 polymer ?
#
loop_
_entity_poly.entity_id
_entity_poly.type
_entity_poly.pdbx_seq_one_letter_code
_entity_poly.pdbx_strand_id
1 'polypeptide(L)'
;MQKILEFIRVYLHGMLGVIGSICPVAGLVMCISNNKTAIIIALIIIILCLMIIIIQILRVINKFINENSSEEYKRISTFLIFKSSDGVKSTFEVYRTIQCKRLFLTEIPYNFKWTGALPPKVESTSHKISPFVHNTNKNEWDVAKIVFSHPLKYNECTVINIKTTNEDIDNSAKPWISSRLDSPIEVLVFRVLLSYKDSEFTKPAYFERKKIVSQIDGDFEFIESVEFDKDHKLYYHTKNNPEPGYIYRLRWEK
;
A
#
# COMPACT_ATOMS: atom_id res chain seq x y z
N MET A 1 3.54 -6.39 -26.20
CA MET A 1 4.59 -7.34 -26.61
C MET A 1 5.63 -6.68 -27.52
N GLN A 2 5.29 -5.95 -28.58
CA GLN A 2 6.26 -5.27 -29.45
C GLN A 2 7.18 -4.25 -28.73
N LYS A 3 6.65 -3.40 -27.85
CA LYS A 3 7.46 -2.46 -27.04
C LYS A 3 8.47 -3.15 -26.13
N ILE A 4 8.15 -4.34 -25.62
CA ILE A 4 9.06 -5.15 -24.79
C ILE A 4 10.23 -5.65 -25.63
N LEU A 5 9.94 -6.18 -26.83
CA LEU A 5 10.94 -6.68 -27.76
C LEU A 5 11.87 -5.57 -28.26
N GLU A 6 11.33 -4.40 -28.54
CA GLU A 6 12.11 -3.23 -28.99
C GLU A 6 13.02 -2.69 -27.88
N PHE A 7 12.50 -2.61 -26.65
CA PHE A 7 13.25 -2.21 -25.47
C PHE A 7 14.39 -3.19 -25.15
N ILE A 8 14.11 -4.49 -25.14
CA ILE A 8 15.11 -5.56 -24.96
C ILE A 8 16.16 -5.48 -26.07
N ARG A 9 15.75 -5.26 -27.32
CA ARG A 9 16.65 -5.18 -28.48
C ARG A 9 17.65 -4.02 -28.38
N VAL A 10 17.20 -2.83 -28.01
CA VAL A 10 18.06 -1.63 -27.87
C VAL A 10 19.10 -1.83 -26.77
N TYR A 11 18.70 -2.35 -25.62
CA TYR A 11 19.61 -2.57 -24.49
C TYR A 11 20.53 -3.79 -24.68
N LEU A 12 20.03 -4.88 -25.30
CA LEU A 12 20.85 -6.05 -25.60
C LEU A 12 21.97 -5.74 -26.62
N HIS A 13 21.69 -4.90 -27.63
CA HIS A 13 22.71 -4.50 -28.60
C HIS A 13 23.86 -3.71 -27.95
N GLY A 14 23.55 -2.78 -27.05
CA GLY A 14 24.57 -2.07 -26.29
C GLY A 14 25.41 -2.98 -25.40
N MET A 15 24.78 -3.95 -24.74
CA MET A 15 25.46 -4.94 -23.89
C MET A 15 26.34 -5.90 -24.70
N LEU A 16 25.83 -6.41 -25.82
CA LEU A 16 26.56 -7.33 -26.71
C LEU A 16 27.82 -6.65 -27.29
N GLY A 17 27.76 -5.34 -27.53
CA GLY A 17 28.92 -4.57 -27.97
C GLY A 17 30.05 -4.53 -26.92
N VAL A 18 29.69 -4.35 -25.64
CA VAL A 18 30.68 -4.33 -24.53
C VAL A 18 31.22 -5.73 -24.27
N ILE A 19 30.40 -6.75 -24.25
CA ILE A 19 30.81 -8.15 -24.06
C ILE A 19 31.68 -8.60 -25.23
N GLY A 20 31.28 -8.26 -26.47
CA GLY A 20 31.96 -8.65 -27.67
C GLY A 20 33.38 -8.06 -27.80
N SER A 21 33.67 -6.95 -27.12
CA SER A 21 34.99 -6.32 -27.17
C SER A 21 35.92 -6.73 -26.03
N ILE A 22 35.42 -6.98 -24.83
CA ILE A 22 36.24 -7.22 -23.63
C ILE A 22 36.51 -8.71 -23.38
N CYS A 23 35.54 -9.60 -23.57
CA CYS A 23 35.70 -11.04 -23.34
C CYS A 23 36.74 -11.71 -24.24
N PRO A 24 36.83 -11.41 -25.55
CA PRO A 24 37.88 -11.99 -26.40
C PRO A 24 39.29 -11.57 -26.00
N VAL A 25 39.50 -10.29 -25.60
CA VAL A 25 40.80 -9.79 -25.16
C VAL A 25 41.25 -10.48 -23.86
N ALA A 26 40.35 -10.61 -22.90
CA ALA A 26 40.64 -11.31 -21.63
C ALA A 26 40.90 -12.82 -21.85
N GLY A 27 40.15 -13.45 -22.75
CA GLY A 27 40.35 -14.85 -23.16
C GLY A 27 41.70 -15.06 -23.86
N LEU A 28 42.11 -14.15 -24.74
CA LEU A 28 43.38 -14.19 -25.43
C LEU A 28 44.57 -14.07 -24.45
N VAL A 29 44.48 -13.16 -23.47
CA VAL A 29 45.47 -13.02 -22.39
C VAL A 29 45.59 -14.28 -21.57
N MET A 30 44.49 -14.96 -21.24
CA MET A 30 44.48 -16.24 -20.55
C MET A 30 45.12 -17.38 -21.31
N CYS A 31 44.96 -17.42 -22.64
CA CYS A 31 45.51 -18.48 -23.47
C CYS A 31 47.00 -18.31 -23.75
N ILE A 32 47.52 -17.06 -23.78
CA ILE A 32 48.91 -16.77 -24.21
C ILE A 32 49.85 -16.64 -22.97
N SER A 33 49.31 -16.25 -21.83
CA SER A 33 50.14 -15.92 -20.64
C SER A 33 50.35 -17.12 -19.71
N ASN A 34 51.58 -17.57 -19.53
CA ASN A 34 51.98 -18.47 -18.48
C ASN A 34 52.16 -17.76 -17.11
N ASN A 35 51.89 -16.47 -17.04
CA ASN A 35 52.07 -15.68 -15.83
C ASN A 35 50.80 -15.72 -14.98
N LYS A 36 50.86 -16.32 -13.79
CA LYS A 36 49.73 -16.44 -12.84
C LYS A 36 49.11 -15.10 -12.51
N THR A 37 49.90 -14.03 -12.41
CA THR A 37 49.38 -12.67 -12.11
C THR A 37 48.54 -12.15 -13.24
N ALA A 38 48.91 -12.36 -14.51
CA ALA A 38 48.12 -11.93 -15.67
C ALA A 38 46.76 -12.67 -15.75
N ILE A 39 46.74 -13.95 -15.42
CA ILE A 39 45.48 -14.77 -15.34
C ILE A 39 44.56 -14.23 -14.27
N ILE A 40 45.08 -13.90 -13.07
CA ILE A 40 44.29 -13.35 -11.97
C ILE A 40 43.68 -12.00 -12.38
N ILE A 41 44.47 -11.12 -13.00
CA ILE A 41 43.96 -9.80 -13.50
C ILE A 41 42.85 -10.00 -14.53
N ALA A 42 43.03 -10.92 -15.49
CA ALA A 42 42.00 -11.20 -16.50
C ALA A 42 40.71 -11.73 -15.87
N LEU A 43 40.77 -12.61 -14.86
CA LEU A 43 39.62 -13.10 -14.10
C LEU A 43 38.89 -11.97 -13.37
N ILE A 44 39.63 -11.07 -12.70
CA ILE A 44 39.04 -9.89 -12.03
C ILE A 44 38.30 -9.01 -13.04
N ILE A 45 38.87 -8.75 -14.21
CA ILE A 45 38.21 -7.97 -15.26
C ILE A 45 36.92 -8.64 -15.74
N ILE A 46 36.92 -9.95 -15.96
CA ILE A 46 35.71 -10.71 -16.34
C ILE A 46 34.64 -10.59 -15.26
N ILE A 47 35.00 -10.76 -13.99
CA ILE A 47 34.03 -10.63 -12.88
C ILE A 47 33.45 -9.21 -12.81
N LEU A 48 34.25 -8.17 -12.97
CA LEU A 48 33.78 -6.79 -13.01
C LEU A 48 32.84 -6.55 -14.19
N CYS A 49 33.15 -7.06 -15.38
CA CYS A 49 32.24 -6.98 -16.53
C CYS A 49 30.90 -7.67 -16.29
N LEU A 50 30.92 -8.89 -15.71
CA LEU A 50 29.69 -9.61 -15.33
C LEU A 50 28.85 -8.83 -14.31
N MET A 51 29.48 -8.22 -13.30
CA MET A 51 28.79 -7.37 -12.33
C MET A 51 28.12 -6.16 -12.99
N ILE A 52 28.80 -5.49 -13.92
CA ILE A 52 28.24 -4.36 -14.68
C ILE A 52 27.01 -4.81 -15.49
N ILE A 53 27.10 -5.95 -16.15
CA ILE A 53 26.00 -6.54 -16.92
C ILE A 53 24.79 -6.81 -16.02
N ILE A 54 24.99 -7.45 -14.88
CA ILE A 54 23.92 -7.74 -13.92
C ILE A 54 23.25 -6.44 -13.46
N ILE A 55 24.04 -5.41 -13.13
CA ILE A 55 23.51 -4.11 -12.71
C ILE A 55 22.67 -3.47 -13.84
N GLN A 56 23.11 -3.55 -15.09
CA GLN A 56 22.34 -3.02 -16.23
C GLN A 56 21.04 -3.80 -16.43
N ILE A 57 21.06 -5.13 -16.36
CA ILE A 57 19.85 -5.96 -16.44
C ILE A 57 18.86 -5.57 -15.34
N LEU A 58 19.32 -5.43 -14.09
CA LEU A 58 18.46 -5.00 -12.98
C LEU A 58 17.86 -3.62 -13.20
N ARG A 59 18.65 -2.66 -13.73
CA ARG A 59 18.14 -1.32 -14.09
C ARG A 59 17.05 -1.38 -15.17
N VAL A 60 17.27 -2.19 -16.20
CA VAL A 60 16.28 -2.40 -17.28
C VAL A 60 14.99 -3.01 -16.75
N ILE A 61 15.10 -4.07 -15.94
CA ILE A 61 13.93 -4.72 -15.31
C ILE A 61 13.18 -3.71 -14.42
N ASN A 62 13.89 -2.96 -13.58
CA ASN A 62 13.29 -1.98 -12.69
C ASN A 62 12.57 -0.86 -13.49
N LYS A 63 13.21 -0.36 -14.56
CA LYS A 63 12.60 0.63 -15.46
C LYS A 63 11.33 0.09 -16.09
N PHE A 64 11.37 -1.15 -16.61
CA PHE A 64 10.22 -1.80 -17.22
C PHE A 64 9.06 -1.99 -16.22
N ILE A 65 9.34 -2.45 -14.99
CA ILE A 65 8.34 -2.59 -13.93
C ILE A 65 7.71 -1.22 -13.61
N ASN A 66 8.53 -0.17 -13.48
CA ASN A 66 8.06 1.17 -13.14
C ASN A 66 7.20 1.81 -14.25
N GLU A 67 7.52 1.56 -15.52
CA GLU A 67 6.77 2.08 -16.67
C GLU A 67 5.43 1.35 -16.89
N ASN A 68 5.36 0.06 -16.53
CA ASN A 68 4.16 -0.76 -16.71
C ASN A 68 3.26 -0.85 -15.45
N SER A 69 3.72 -0.34 -14.32
CA SER A 69 2.92 -0.26 -13.09
C SER A 69 2.79 1.19 -12.66
N SER A 70 1.59 1.76 -12.79
CA SER A 70 1.28 3.11 -12.31
C SER A 70 1.34 3.23 -10.80
N GLU A 71 1.18 2.10 -10.08
CA GLU A 71 1.16 2.05 -8.62
C GLU A 71 2.34 1.24 -8.08
N GLU A 72 2.83 1.62 -6.89
CA GLU A 72 3.91 0.89 -6.22
C GLU A 72 3.47 -0.47 -5.69
N TYR A 73 2.18 -0.60 -5.38
CA TYR A 73 1.55 -1.83 -4.91
C TYR A 73 0.08 -1.87 -5.35
N LYS A 74 -0.44 -3.08 -5.56
CA LYS A 74 -1.86 -3.34 -5.75
C LYS A 74 -2.47 -3.65 -4.38
N ARG A 75 -3.54 -2.95 -4.00
CA ARG A 75 -4.36 -3.30 -2.84
C ARG A 75 -5.35 -4.39 -3.27
N ILE A 76 -5.37 -5.51 -2.55
CA ILE A 76 -6.26 -6.65 -2.85
C ILE A 76 -7.53 -6.56 -2.03
N SER A 77 -7.40 -6.34 -0.72
CA SER A 77 -8.54 -6.24 0.18
C SER A 77 -8.32 -5.19 1.26
N THR A 78 -9.42 -4.70 1.83
CA THR A 78 -9.40 -3.77 2.96
C THR A 78 -10.49 -4.15 3.96
N PHE A 79 -10.11 -4.32 5.22
CA PHE A 79 -11.01 -4.54 6.35
C PHE A 79 -10.87 -3.36 7.30
N LEU A 80 -11.99 -2.72 7.60
CA LEU A 80 -12.09 -1.58 8.50
C LEU A 80 -12.88 -2.01 9.72
N ILE A 81 -12.28 -1.92 10.92
CA ILE A 81 -12.89 -2.33 12.17
C ILE A 81 -12.88 -1.16 13.13
N PHE A 82 -14.04 -0.66 13.50
CA PHE A 82 -14.22 0.33 14.55
C PHE A 82 -14.79 -0.34 15.79
N LYS A 83 -14.26 -0.03 16.96
CA LYS A 83 -14.72 -0.57 18.25
C LYS A 83 -14.83 0.58 19.25
N SER A 84 -15.95 0.67 19.93
CA SER A 84 -16.13 1.54 21.11
C SER A 84 -16.93 0.82 22.19
N SER A 85 -16.44 0.88 23.42
CA SER A 85 -17.08 0.26 24.59
C SER A 85 -17.92 1.23 25.41
N ASP A 86 -17.66 2.52 25.31
CA ASP A 86 -18.25 3.57 26.15
C ASP A 86 -18.77 4.79 25.36
N GLY A 87 -18.57 4.78 24.03
CA GLY A 87 -18.93 5.91 23.17
C GLY A 87 -17.91 7.05 23.14
N VAL A 88 -16.93 7.07 24.05
CA VAL A 88 -15.88 8.09 24.14
C VAL A 88 -14.54 7.56 23.62
N LYS A 89 -14.11 6.42 24.15
CA LYS A 89 -12.89 5.74 23.70
C LYS A 89 -13.20 4.81 22.56
N SER A 90 -12.39 4.89 21.53
CA SER A 90 -12.55 4.03 20.38
C SER A 90 -11.21 3.54 19.82
N THR A 91 -11.24 2.40 19.17
CA THR A 91 -10.14 1.90 18.36
C THR A 91 -10.61 1.75 16.93
N PHE A 92 -9.78 2.15 15.99
CA PHE A 92 -9.99 1.93 14.57
C PHE A 92 -8.83 1.11 14.02
N GLU A 93 -9.14 -0.07 13.53
CA GLU A 93 -8.17 -1.00 12.97
C GLU A 93 -8.40 -1.13 11.46
N VAL A 94 -7.31 -1.08 10.71
CA VAL A 94 -7.32 -1.27 9.27
C VAL A 94 -6.40 -2.43 8.92
N TYR A 95 -6.95 -3.43 8.23
CA TYR A 95 -6.17 -4.51 7.64
C TYR A 95 -6.22 -4.37 6.12
N ARG A 96 -5.08 -4.31 5.48
CA ARG A 96 -4.97 -4.23 4.01
C ARG A 96 -4.09 -5.35 3.51
N THR A 97 -4.61 -6.17 2.61
CA THR A 97 -3.76 -7.08 1.83
C THR A 97 -3.25 -6.32 0.62
N ILE A 98 -1.93 -6.26 0.50
CA ILE A 98 -1.26 -5.60 -0.64
C ILE A 98 -0.36 -6.58 -1.36
N GLN A 99 -0.16 -6.35 -2.66
CA GLN A 99 0.81 -7.04 -3.50
C GLN A 99 1.81 -6.02 -4.06
N CYS A 100 3.09 -6.23 -3.81
CA CYS A 100 4.16 -5.37 -4.29
C CYS A 100 4.23 -5.36 -5.82
N LYS A 101 4.33 -4.17 -6.44
CA LYS A 101 4.47 -3.96 -7.89
C LYS A 101 5.79 -3.25 -8.25
N ARG A 102 6.70 -3.14 -7.29
CA ARG A 102 8.07 -2.67 -7.44
C ARG A 102 9.04 -3.83 -7.27
N LEU A 103 10.25 -3.68 -7.78
CA LEU A 103 11.30 -4.68 -7.56
C LEU A 103 11.53 -4.90 -6.06
N PHE A 104 11.60 -3.79 -5.32
CA PHE A 104 11.67 -3.75 -3.86
C PHE A 104 10.81 -2.60 -3.36
N LEU A 105 10.06 -2.83 -2.30
CA LEU A 105 9.24 -1.83 -1.62
C LEU A 105 9.56 -1.88 -0.13
N THR A 106 10.09 -0.80 0.42
CA THR A 106 10.53 -0.71 1.82
C THR A 106 9.53 -0.02 2.73
N GLU A 107 8.73 0.89 2.17
CA GLU A 107 7.74 1.67 2.91
C GLU A 107 6.57 2.07 2.01
N ILE A 108 5.43 2.38 2.61
CA ILE A 108 4.28 2.97 1.92
C ILE A 108 3.69 4.11 2.74
N PRO A 109 3.08 5.13 2.10
CA PRO A 109 2.33 6.16 2.79
C PRO A 109 1.00 5.60 3.33
N TYR A 110 0.62 6.04 4.52
CA TYR A 110 -0.68 5.80 5.13
C TYR A 110 -1.36 7.13 5.44
N ASN A 111 -2.34 7.46 4.63
CA ASN A 111 -3.16 8.66 4.81
C ASN A 111 -4.38 8.30 5.65
N PHE A 112 -4.62 9.06 6.71
CA PHE A 112 -5.77 8.90 7.57
C PHE A 112 -6.33 10.27 7.98
N LYS A 113 -7.55 10.28 8.49
CA LYS A 113 -8.22 11.49 8.95
C LYS A 113 -9.01 11.17 10.21
N TRP A 114 -8.76 11.94 11.25
CA TRP A 114 -9.52 11.93 12.48
C TRP A 114 -10.31 13.23 12.61
N THR A 115 -11.56 13.16 13.09
CA THR A 115 -12.46 14.31 13.19
C THR A 115 -12.64 14.82 14.62
N GLY A 116 -12.16 14.09 15.63
CA GLY A 116 -12.17 14.52 17.03
C GLY A 116 -11.07 15.54 17.35
N ALA A 117 -11.12 16.10 18.56
CA ALA A 117 -10.23 17.18 18.98
C ALA A 117 -8.81 16.70 19.35
N LEU A 118 -8.68 15.53 19.97
CA LEU A 118 -7.38 15.02 20.39
C LEU A 118 -6.69 14.25 19.27
N PRO A 119 -5.35 14.39 19.11
CA PRO A 119 -4.61 13.65 18.11
C PRO A 119 -4.66 12.14 18.38
N PRO A 120 -4.86 11.32 17.33
CA PRO A 120 -4.94 9.88 17.47
C PRO A 120 -3.56 9.25 17.71
N LYS A 121 -3.52 8.17 18.49
CA LYS A 121 -2.33 7.32 18.59
C LYS A 121 -2.37 6.26 17.51
N VAL A 122 -1.36 6.21 16.64
CA VAL A 122 -1.27 5.26 15.51
C VAL A 122 -0.17 4.23 15.77
N GLU A 123 -0.52 2.96 15.70
CA GLU A 123 0.36 1.82 15.97
C GLU A 123 0.16 0.73 14.90
N SER A 124 1.14 -0.17 14.78
CA SER A 124 1.02 -1.42 14.01
C SER A 124 1.64 -2.57 14.79
N THR A 125 1.05 -3.75 14.70
CA THR A 125 1.60 -4.97 15.32
C THR A 125 2.64 -5.66 14.46
N SER A 126 2.65 -5.40 13.15
CA SER A 126 3.48 -6.09 12.16
C SER A 126 4.55 -5.23 11.52
N HIS A 127 4.39 -3.90 11.59
CA HIS A 127 5.27 -2.97 10.88
C HIS A 127 5.61 -1.75 11.75
N LYS A 128 6.72 -1.11 11.46
CA LYS A 128 7.08 0.14 12.13
C LYS A 128 6.31 1.30 11.49
N ILE A 129 5.68 2.14 12.32
CA ILE A 129 5.08 3.39 11.88
C ILE A 129 6.10 4.51 12.10
N SER A 130 6.35 5.33 11.08
CA SER A 130 7.19 6.51 11.24
C SER A 130 6.46 7.55 12.11
N PRO A 131 7.19 8.37 12.87
CA PRO A 131 6.60 9.54 13.53
C PRO A 131 5.87 10.41 12.51
N PHE A 132 4.72 10.91 12.89
CA PHE A 132 3.95 11.87 12.09
C PHE A 132 3.51 13.05 12.96
N VAL A 133 3.21 14.17 12.33
CA VAL A 133 2.63 15.34 12.99
C VAL A 133 1.15 15.36 12.63
N HIS A 134 0.30 15.44 13.67
CA HIS A 134 -1.13 15.57 13.45
C HIS A 134 -1.44 16.94 12.85
N ASN A 135 -2.15 16.96 11.73
CA ASN A 135 -2.53 18.19 11.08
C ASN A 135 -3.76 18.80 11.78
N THR A 136 -3.62 20.00 12.30
CA THR A 136 -4.72 20.73 12.94
C THR A 136 -5.77 21.22 11.94
N ASN A 137 -5.41 21.29 10.65
CA ASN A 137 -6.36 21.62 9.58
C ASN A 137 -7.24 20.43 9.29
N LYS A 138 -8.49 20.47 9.73
CA LYS A 138 -9.49 19.37 9.52
C LYS A 138 -9.78 19.05 8.04
N ASN A 139 -9.30 19.84 7.09
CA ASN A 139 -9.46 19.58 5.65
C ASN A 139 -8.29 18.79 5.05
N GLU A 140 -7.18 18.68 5.77
CA GLU A 140 -6.00 17.94 5.32
C GLU A 140 -5.93 16.55 5.93
N TRP A 141 -5.16 15.66 5.29
CA TRP A 141 -4.93 14.31 5.74
C TRP A 141 -3.65 14.25 6.55
N ASP A 142 -3.69 13.50 7.64
CA ASP A 142 -2.48 13.06 8.31
C ASP A 142 -1.78 12.00 7.47
N VAL A 143 -0.47 12.06 7.41
CA VAL A 143 0.36 11.13 6.65
C VAL A 143 1.39 10.50 7.57
N ALA A 144 1.25 9.20 7.80
CA ALA A 144 2.29 8.36 8.39
C ALA A 144 2.93 7.50 7.30
N LYS A 145 4.10 6.93 7.58
CA LYS A 145 4.73 5.93 6.73
C LYS A 145 4.76 4.59 7.45
N ILE A 146 4.38 3.56 6.74
CA ILE A 146 4.48 2.16 7.20
C ILE A 146 5.79 1.61 6.63
N VAL A 147 6.74 1.32 7.51
CA VAL A 147 8.04 0.77 7.14
C VAL A 147 8.01 -0.74 7.35
N PHE A 148 8.29 -1.49 6.30
CA PHE A 148 8.30 -2.94 6.34
C PHE A 148 9.53 -3.46 7.10
N SER A 149 9.39 -4.59 7.80
CA SER A 149 10.49 -5.25 8.51
C SER A 149 11.58 -5.78 7.57
N HIS A 150 11.19 -6.10 6.34
CA HIS A 150 12.08 -6.44 5.23
C HIS A 150 11.48 -5.88 3.93
N PRO A 151 12.32 -5.54 2.93
CA PRO A 151 11.84 -5.06 1.65
C PRO A 151 10.95 -6.11 0.98
N LEU A 152 9.73 -5.74 0.61
CA LEU A 152 8.84 -6.60 -0.17
C LEU A 152 9.38 -6.71 -1.60
N LYS A 153 9.41 -7.92 -2.13
CA LYS A 153 9.83 -8.22 -3.50
C LYS A 153 8.65 -8.11 -4.47
N TYR A 154 8.96 -7.99 -5.75
CA TYR A 154 7.94 -7.98 -6.80
C TYR A 154 6.97 -9.17 -6.68
N ASN A 155 5.67 -8.89 -6.74
CA ASN A 155 4.55 -9.81 -6.54
C ASN A 155 4.42 -10.41 -5.13
N GLU A 156 5.27 -10.09 -4.19
CA GLU A 156 5.11 -10.51 -2.80
C GLU A 156 3.84 -9.87 -2.20
N CYS A 157 3.05 -10.68 -1.52
CA CYS A 157 1.85 -10.24 -0.82
C CYS A 157 2.11 -10.14 0.69
N THR A 158 1.57 -9.10 1.32
CA THR A 158 1.61 -8.94 2.77
C THR A 158 0.31 -8.35 3.28
N VAL A 159 0.06 -8.54 4.58
CA VAL A 159 -1.05 -7.90 5.29
C VAL A 159 -0.49 -6.78 6.15
N ILE A 160 -1.01 -5.58 5.95
CA ILE A 160 -0.70 -4.42 6.77
C ILE A 160 -1.80 -4.29 7.82
N ASN A 161 -1.41 -4.23 9.08
CA ASN A 161 -2.30 -3.90 10.18
C ASN A 161 -1.94 -2.54 10.74
N ILE A 162 -2.93 -1.67 10.87
CA ILE A 162 -2.80 -0.36 11.52
C ILE A 162 -3.92 -0.23 12.54
N LYS A 163 -3.55 0.14 13.75
CA LYS A 163 -4.48 0.41 14.85
C LYS A 163 -4.35 1.87 15.25
N THR A 164 -5.48 2.56 15.27
CA THR A 164 -5.59 3.94 15.75
C THR A 164 -6.43 3.95 17.01
N THR A 165 -5.91 4.53 18.09
CA THR A 165 -6.65 4.70 19.35
C THR A 165 -7.03 6.17 19.45
N ASN A 166 -8.33 6.43 19.73
CA ASN A 166 -8.92 7.76 19.73
C ASN A 166 -9.72 7.99 21.01
N GLU A 167 -9.76 9.24 21.45
CA GLU A 167 -10.65 9.70 22.53
C GLU A 167 -11.48 10.88 22.03
N ASP A 168 -12.81 10.77 22.14
CA ASP A 168 -13.80 11.76 21.68
C ASP A 168 -14.48 12.42 22.90
N ILE A 169 -13.67 13.10 23.74
CA ILE A 169 -14.15 13.67 25.02
C ILE A 169 -15.20 14.77 24.78
N ASP A 170 -15.05 15.53 23.71
CA ASP A 170 -15.95 16.61 23.33
C ASP A 170 -17.10 16.18 22.42
N ASN A 171 -17.22 14.89 22.15
CA ASN A 171 -18.23 14.30 21.27
C ASN A 171 -18.27 14.93 19.85
N SER A 172 -17.16 15.47 19.38
CA SER A 172 -17.07 16.14 18.09
C SER A 172 -16.78 15.17 16.92
N ALA A 173 -16.31 13.94 17.22
CA ALA A 173 -16.03 12.95 16.20
C ALA A 173 -17.31 12.52 15.49
N LYS A 174 -17.27 12.48 14.17
CA LYS A 174 -18.41 12.07 13.34
C LYS A 174 -18.53 10.54 13.34
N PRO A 175 -19.76 9.98 13.44
CA PRO A 175 -19.98 8.53 13.56
C PRO A 175 -19.93 7.84 12.18
N TRP A 176 -18.77 7.75 11.60
CA TRP A 176 -18.54 7.04 10.35
C TRP A 176 -17.10 6.54 10.21
N ILE A 177 -16.93 5.50 9.43
CA ILE A 177 -15.63 5.05 8.91
C ILE A 177 -15.68 5.00 7.39
N SER A 178 -14.55 5.27 6.74
CA SER A 178 -14.51 5.31 5.28
C SER A 178 -13.23 4.73 4.69
N SER A 179 -13.32 4.33 3.43
CA SER A 179 -12.16 3.92 2.62
C SER A 179 -12.21 4.60 1.26
N ARG A 180 -11.12 5.23 0.87
CA ARG A 180 -10.91 5.76 -0.47
C ARG A 180 -10.31 4.66 -1.37
N LEU A 181 -10.91 4.48 -2.53
CA LEU A 181 -10.50 3.51 -3.54
C LEU A 181 -10.08 4.22 -4.82
N ASP A 182 -8.79 4.43 -4.99
CA ASP A 182 -8.21 4.99 -6.21
C ASP A 182 -8.02 3.91 -7.29
N SER A 183 -7.88 2.64 -6.87
CA SER A 183 -7.69 1.47 -7.73
C SER A 183 -8.61 0.32 -7.34
N PRO A 184 -8.87 -0.65 -8.26
CA PRO A 184 -9.71 -1.80 -8.00
C PRO A 184 -9.18 -2.66 -6.84
N ILE A 185 -10.09 -3.09 -5.95
CA ILE A 185 -9.85 -4.09 -4.92
C ILE A 185 -10.91 -5.19 -5.02
N GLU A 186 -10.63 -6.37 -4.50
CA GLU A 186 -11.57 -7.50 -4.56
C GLU A 186 -12.64 -7.40 -3.47
N VAL A 187 -12.23 -7.02 -2.24
CA VAL A 187 -13.12 -7.01 -1.09
C VAL A 187 -12.88 -5.78 -0.23
N LEU A 188 -13.99 -5.14 0.17
CA LEU A 188 -14.03 -4.06 1.16
C LEU A 188 -15.01 -4.46 2.28
N VAL A 189 -14.51 -4.53 3.52
CA VAL A 189 -15.31 -4.92 4.68
C VAL A 189 -15.34 -3.79 5.71
N PHE A 190 -16.53 -3.52 6.22
CA PHE A 190 -16.78 -2.61 7.34
C PHE A 190 -17.32 -3.41 8.52
N ARG A 191 -16.73 -3.23 9.69
CA ARG A 191 -17.20 -3.79 10.96
C ARG A 191 -17.17 -2.70 12.02
N VAL A 192 -18.34 -2.39 12.61
CA VAL A 192 -18.48 -1.35 13.63
C VAL A 192 -19.07 -1.97 14.87
N LEU A 193 -18.28 -2.14 15.93
CA LEU A 193 -18.72 -2.69 17.22
C LEU A 193 -19.02 -1.54 18.18
N LEU A 194 -20.26 -1.47 18.65
CA LEU A 194 -20.76 -0.45 19.56
C LEU A 194 -21.25 -1.13 20.87
N SER A 195 -20.31 -1.63 21.67
CA SER A 195 -20.62 -2.43 22.87
C SER A 195 -21.41 -1.64 23.92
N TYR A 196 -21.41 -0.32 23.86
CA TYR A 196 -22.16 0.57 24.77
C TYR A 196 -23.65 0.70 24.43
N LYS A 197 -24.07 0.23 23.24
CA LYS A 197 -25.48 0.26 22.86
C LYS A 197 -26.28 -0.78 23.65
N ASP A 198 -27.47 -0.40 24.04
CA ASP A 198 -28.41 -1.30 24.75
C ASP A 198 -29.00 -2.38 23.83
N SER A 199 -29.74 -3.32 24.39
CA SER A 199 -30.37 -4.41 23.63
C SER A 199 -31.56 -3.94 22.77
N GLU A 200 -32.09 -2.75 23.02
CA GLU A 200 -33.24 -2.20 22.31
C GLU A 200 -32.82 -1.36 21.13
N PHE A 201 -31.52 -1.07 20.99
CA PHE A 201 -31.00 -0.30 19.90
C PHE A 201 -31.20 -1.01 18.55
N THR A 202 -31.91 -0.34 17.60
CA THR A 202 -32.32 -0.91 16.32
C THR A 202 -32.00 -0.03 15.12
N LYS A 203 -31.41 1.15 15.35
CA LYS A 203 -31.16 2.09 14.26
C LYS A 203 -30.19 1.51 13.24
N PRO A 204 -30.51 1.54 11.93
CA PRO A 204 -29.61 1.06 10.91
C PRO A 204 -28.43 2.01 10.72
N ALA A 205 -27.33 1.48 10.18
CA ALA A 205 -26.27 2.29 9.58
C ALA A 205 -26.52 2.45 8.07
N TYR A 206 -25.92 3.48 7.50
CA TYR A 206 -26.06 3.83 6.09
C TYR A 206 -24.75 3.57 5.37
N PHE A 207 -24.78 2.68 4.39
CA PHE A 207 -23.66 2.48 3.49
C PHE A 207 -23.80 3.41 2.31
N GLU A 208 -22.80 4.26 2.12
CA GLU A 208 -22.83 5.40 1.20
C GLU A 208 -21.53 5.45 0.38
N ARG A 209 -21.58 6.09 -0.78
CA ARG A 209 -20.39 6.37 -1.58
C ARG A 209 -20.36 7.81 -2.07
N LYS A 210 -19.18 8.31 -2.36
CA LYS A 210 -18.95 9.62 -2.98
C LYS A 210 -17.86 9.47 -4.03
N LYS A 211 -18.09 10.04 -5.23
CA LYS A 211 -17.08 10.04 -6.30
C LYS A 211 -15.87 10.88 -5.91
N ILE A 212 -14.67 10.36 -6.15
CA ILE A 212 -13.42 11.11 -5.97
C ILE A 212 -13.31 12.10 -7.13
N VAL A 213 -13.73 13.35 -6.91
CA VAL A 213 -13.59 14.44 -7.90
C VAL A 213 -12.58 15.43 -7.34
N SER A 214 -11.70 15.92 -8.18
CA SER A 214 -10.57 16.75 -7.79
C SER A 214 -10.92 18.12 -7.20
N GLN A 215 -12.16 18.62 -7.30
CA GLN A 215 -12.48 20.01 -6.95
C GLN A 215 -13.87 20.30 -6.37
N ILE A 216 -14.77 19.33 -6.23
CA ILE A 216 -16.12 19.61 -5.74
C ILE A 216 -16.46 18.72 -4.55
N ASP A 217 -16.88 19.33 -3.44
CA ASP A 217 -17.53 18.65 -2.31
C ASP A 217 -18.92 18.16 -2.75
N GLY A 218 -18.96 16.99 -3.39
CA GLY A 218 -20.21 16.30 -3.68
C GLY A 218 -20.74 15.59 -2.44
N ASP A 219 -22.05 15.43 -2.36
CA ASP A 219 -22.70 14.68 -1.30
C ASP A 219 -22.44 13.18 -1.44
N PHE A 220 -22.58 12.46 -0.33
CA PHE A 220 -22.55 11.01 -0.34
C PHE A 220 -23.88 10.48 -0.87
N GLU A 221 -23.81 9.61 -1.87
CA GLU A 221 -24.92 8.86 -2.43
C GLU A 221 -25.23 7.67 -1.51
N PHE A 222 -26.46 7.52 -1.07
CA PHE A 222 -26.94 6.37 -0.33
C PHE A 222 -26.94 5.13 -1.24
N ILE A 223 -26.44 4.01 -0.73
CA ILE A 223 -26.43 2.73 -1.43
C ILE A 223 -27.44 1.78 -0.78
N GLU A 224 -27.28 1.54 0.52
CA GLU A 224 -28.14 0.60 1.27
C GLU A 224 -28.06 0.84 2.79
N SER A 225 -29.05 0.31 3.49
CA SER A 225 -29.08 0.28 4.96
C SER A 225 -28.46 -1.02 5.46
N VAL A 226 -27.73 -0.91 6.56
CA VAL A 226 -27.08 -2.04 7.23
C VAL A 226 -27.68 -2.19 8.62
N GLU A 227 -28.38 -3.30 8.85
CA GLU A 227 -29.04 -3.59 10.12
C GLU A 227 -28.04 -3.78 11.26
N PHE A 228 -28.45 -3.39 12.47
CA PHE A 228 -27.67 -3.61 13.69
C PHE A 228 -27.88 -5.03 14.21
N ASP A 229 -26.81 -5.80 14.27
CA ASP A 229 -26.81 -7.10 14.95
C ASP A 229 -26.80 -6.87 16.47
N LYS A 230 -27.92 -7.11 17.11
CA LYS A 230 -28.13 -6.89 18.55
C LYS A 230 -27.33 -7.88 19.42
N ASP A 231 -27.19 -9.10 18.96
CA ASP A 231 -26.51 -10.17 19.70
C ASP A 231 -25.01 -9.91 19.81
N HIS A 232 -24.44 -9.44 18.72
CA HIS A 232 -23.03 -9.11 18.63
C HIS A 232 -22.71 -7.61 18.80
N LYS A 233 -23.74 -6.76 18.92
CA LYS A 233 -23.65 -5.30 19.05
C LYS A 233 -22.81 -4.66 17.94
N LEU A 234 -23.06 -5.03 16.69
CA LEU A 234 -22.26 -4.56 15.57
C LEU A 234 -23.07 -4.29 14.30
N TYR A 235 -22.49 -3.45 13.46
CA TYR A 235 -22.81 -3.42 12.02
C TYR A 235 -21.72 -4.17 11.26
N TYR A 236 -22.13 -4.97 10.29
CA TYR A 236 -21.22 -5.69 9.40
C TYR A 236 -21.68 -5.54 7.95
N HIS A 237 -20.78 -5.07 7.10
CA HIS A 237 -21.06 -4.91 5.68
C HIS A 237 -19.87 -5.32 4.84
N THR A 238 -20.13 -6.07 3.77
CA THR A 238 -19.10 -6.51 2.80
C THR A 238 -19.51 -6.07 1.40
N LYS A 239 -18.60 -5.39 0.73
CA LYS A 239 -18.73 -5.02 -0.68
C LYS A 239 -17.69 -5.77 -1.50
N ASN A 240 -18.15 -6.70 -2.34
CA ASN A 240 -17.30 -7.40 -3.30
C ASN A 240 -17.11 -6.53 -4.54
N ASN A 241 -15.89 -6.51 -5.08
CA ASN A 241 -15.51 -5.76 -6.26
C ASN A 241 -16.03 -4.31 -6.26
N PRO A 242 -15.75 -3.52 -5.21
CA PRO A 242 -16.22 -2.14 -5.16
C PRO A 242 -15.59 -1.35 -6.31
N GLU A 243 -16.40 -0.49 -6.92
CA GLU A 243 -15.98 0.36 -8.04
C GLU A 243 -14.87 1.33 -7.60
N PRO A 244 -13.73 1.42 -8.32
CA PRO A 244 -12.69 2.39 -8.04
C PRO A 244 -13.16 3.83 -8.40
N GLY A 245 -12.46 4.83 -7.88
CA GLY A 245 -12.82 6.23 -8.08
C GLY A 245 -13.87 6.74 -7.08
N TYR A 246 -14.15 5.97 -6.03
CA TYR A 246 -15.10 6.35 -4.98
C TYR A 246 -14.49 6.29 -3.58
N ILE A 247 -15.05 7.10 -2.68
CA ILE A 247 -14.92 6.96 -1.23
C ILE A 247 -16.18 6.24 -0.77
N TYR A 248 -16.02 5.07 -0.15
CA TYR A 248 -17.10 4.33 0.50
C TYR A 248 -17.11 4.64 1.99
N ARG A 249 -18.30 4.76 2.58
CA ARG A 249 -18.48 5.11 3.98
C ARG A 249 -19.61 4.28 4.59
N LEU A 250 -19.39 3.81 5.82
CA LEU A 250 -20.44 3.32 6.70
C LEU A 250 -20.66 4.37 7.80
N ARG A 251 -21.85 4.94 7.85
CA ARG A 251 -22.27 5.99 8.80
C ARG A 251 -23.38 5.44 9.69
N TRP A 252 -23.26 5.64 10.98
CA TRP A 252 -24.27 5.24 11.95
C TRP A 252 -24.73 6.43 12.79
N GLU A 253 -25.72 6.21 13.65
CA GLU A 253 -26.17 7.22 14.63
C GLU A 253 -25.51 7.01 15.98
N LYS A 254 -25.06 8.12 16.60
CA LYS A 254 -24.52 8.11 17.97
C LYS A 254 -25.57 7.80 19.01
#